data_110d7ba645e164671156fc4041fff32f
#
_entry.id   110d7ba645e164671156fc4041fff32f
#
_cell.length_a   1.000
_cell.length_b   1.000
_cell.length_c   1.000
_cell.angle_alpha   90.00
_cell.angle_beta   90.00
_cell.angle_gamma   90.00
#
_symmetry.space_group_name_H-M   'P 1'
#
loop_
_entity.id
_entity.type
_entity.pdbx_description
1 polymer ?
#
loop_
_entity_poly.entity_id
_entity_poly.type
_entity_poly.pdbx_seq_one_letter_code
_entity_poly.pdbx_strand_id
1 'polypeptide(L)'
;MRPPNPFPNPLDDALRDRFRTTDNFVITCKVSDDAIRWWDDRFGRLDLYPRELCDAFSKGLPFDKTFRVTMIDPAANEIRVEFRAFDKFGEQVIFSGRGIELNADQVHLNKTTLREDIQGQTYGRRILGNAFEVMNRLELEKLALTAMMHGPYIWAKAGFLPDAENWAIGYTQSKLLEQLYRLPESEVSYREKAALARLVENGPPSIVRGMARLDKLVTSTVDTSRQVKLGWYLLVEGMATWKGSLYREDIEAVGRLRRYLALGGVVV
;
A
#
# COMPACT_ATOMS: atom_id res chain seq x y z
N MET A 1 -9.61 43.58 17.63
CA MET A 1 -9.99 42.23 17.17
C MET A 1 -11.46 42.24 16.84
N ARG A 2 -11.89 41.95 15.61
CA ARG A 2 -13.31 41.71 15.33
C ARG A 2 -13.70 40.37 15.95
N PRO A 3 -14.88 40.29 16.63
CA PRO A 3 -15.38 39.00 17.09
C PRO A 3 -15.54 38.06 15.88
N PRO A 4 -15.28 36.76 16.02
CA PRO A 4 -15.51 35.82 14.94
C PRO A 4 -16.98 35.88 14.52
N ASN A 5 -17.24 35.92 13.21
CA ASN A 5 -18.60 35.94 12.69
C ASN A 5 -19.31 34.66 13.16
N PRO A 6 -20.37 34.74 13.97
CA PRO A 6 -21.04 33.55 14.52
C PRO A 6 -21.79 32.73 13.47
N PHE A 7 -21.91 33.27 12.24
CA PHE A 7 -22.52 32.55 11.11
C PHE A 7 -21.48 32.32 10.06
N PRO A 8 -21.03 31.07 9.82
CA PRO A 8 -20.15 30.77 8.71
C PRO A 8 -20.86 31.20 7.41
N ASN A 9 -20.15 31.82 6.51
CA ASN A 9 -20.66 32.14 5.18
C ASN A 9 -21.31 30.90 4.55
N PRO A 10 -22.47 31.05 3.86
CA PRO A 10 -23.09 29.92 3.18
C PRO A 10 -22.06 29.26 2.29
N LEU A 11 -22.10 27.92 2.25
CA LEU A 11 -21.20 27.15 1.42
C LEU A 11 -21.55 27.43 -0.06
N ASP A 12 -20.52 27.65 -0.87
CA ASP A 12 -20.70 27.86 -2.32
C ASP A 12 -21.30 26.60 -2.98
N ASP A 13 -22.31 26.78 -3.83
CA ASP A 13 -22.95 25.68 -4.54
C ASP A 13 -21.98 24.96 -5.49
N ALA A 14 -21.03 25.69 -6.10
CA ALA A 14 -19.98 25.09 -6.91
C ALA A 14 -19.10 24.15 -6.10
N LEU A 15 -18.81 24.48 -4.83
CA LEU A 15 -18.05 23.62 -3.93
C LEU A 15 -18.86 22.38 -3.52
N ARG A 16 -20.15 22.53 -3.27
CA ARG A 16 -21.06 21.38 -2.99
C ARG A 16 -21.14 20.42 -4.18
N ASP A 17 -21.13 20.95 -5.40
CA ASP A 17 -21.20 20.16 -6.62
C ASP A 17 -19.99 19.22 -6.77
N ARG A 18 -18.80 19.58 -6.24
CA ARG A 18 -17.63 18.70 -6.19
C ARG A 18 -17.83 17.43 -5.36
N PHE A 19 -18.86 17.40 -4.51
CA PHE A 19 -19.20 16.24 -3.66
C PHE A 19 -20.45 15.49 -4.16
N ARG A 20 -20.95 15.79 -5.35
CA ARG A 20 -22.11 15.09 -5.91
C ARG A 20 -21.77 13.68 -6.38
N THR A 21 -22.67 12.77 -6.07
CA THR A 21 -22.66 11.40 -6.59
C THR A 21 -23.06 11.40 -8.08
N THR A 22 -22.41 10.53 -8.83
CA THR A 22 -22.72 10.24 -10.25
C THR A 22 -22.78 8.72 -10.44
N ASP A 23 -23.13 8.23 -11.63
CA ASP A 23 -23.29 6.79 -11.91
C ASP A 23 -22.06 5.95 -11.54
N ASN A 24 -20.86 6.50 -11.73
CA ASN A 24 -19.60 5.78 -11.47
C ASN A 24 -18.82 6.33 -10.27
N PHE A 25 -19.40 7.29 -9.53
CA PHE A 25 -18.78 7.87 -8.33
C PHE A 25 -19.83 8.08 -7.24
N VAL A 26 -19.64 7.42 -6.10
CA VAL A 26 -20.59 7.45 -4.99
C VAL A 26 -19.89 7.83 -3.69
N ILE A 27 -20.47 8.75 -2.93
CA ILE A 27 -20.10 9.03 -1.55
C ILE A 27 -21.12 8.34 -0.65
N THR A 28 -20.70 7.35 0.12
CA THR A 28 -21.59 6.52 0.95
C THR A 28 -21.66 6.99 2.42
N CYS A 29 -20.73 7.85 2.84
CA CYS A 29 -20.78 8.49 4.14
C CYS A 29 -21.61 9.79 4.10
N LYS A 30 -22.09 10.22 5.26
CA LYS A 30 -22.75 11.52 5.38
C LYS A 30 -21.73 12.64 5.19
N VAL A 31 -22.01 13.56 4.27
CA VAL A 31 -21.20 14.76 4.03
C VAL A 31 -21.94 15.97 4.59
N SER A 32 -21.38 16.58 5.63
CA SER A 32 -21.86 17.85 6.17
C SER A 32 -21.16 19.03 5.53
N ASP A 33 -21.72 20.22 5.65
CA ASP A 33 -21.08 21.46 5.21
C ASP A 33 -19.70 21.65 5.87
N ASP A 34 -19.54 21.24 7.12
CA ASP A 34 -18.27 21.30 7.84
C ASP A 34 -17.25 20.31 7.25
N ALA A 35 -17.67 19.12 6.82
CA ALA A 35 -16.80 18.17 6.14
C ALA A 35 -16.34 18.69 4.78
N ILE A 36 -17.22 19.40 4.05
CA ILE A 36 -16.87 20.04 2.77
C ILE A 36 -15.84 21.15 2.99
N ARG A 37 -16.06 22.03 3.98
CA ARG A 37 -15.10 23.09 4.33
C ARG A 37 -13.75 22.53 4.77
N TRP A 38 -13.78 21.54 5.67
CA TRP A 38 -12.56 20.84 6.10
C TRP A 38 -11.78 20.25 4.93
N TRP A 39 -12.49 19.67 3.95
CA TRP A 39 -11.84 19.11 2.75
C TRP A 39 -11.22 20.22 1.89
N ASP A 40 -11.98 21.28 1.64
CA ASP A 40 -11.51 22.42 0.82
C ASP A 40 -10.30 23.11 1.43
N ASP A 41 -10.31 23.33 2.74
CA ASP A 41 -9.17 23.91 3.47
C ASP A 41 -7.89 23.05 3.33
N ARG A 42 -8.03 21.74 3.25
CA ARG A 42 -6.90 20.79 3.19
C ARG A 42 -6.43 20.50 1.77
N PHE A 43 -7.35 20.29 0.87
CA PHE A 43 -7.09 19.73 -0.46
C PHE A 43 -7.49 20.65 -1.62
N GLY A 44 -8.28 21.70 -1.35
CA GLY A 44 -8.79 22.62 -2.39
C GLY A 44 -7.67 23.30 -3.16
N ARG A 45 -6.60 23.76 -2.46
CA ARG A 45 -5.41 24.35 -3.12
C ARG A 45 -4.70 23.42 -4.11
N LEU A 46 -4.92 22.10 -3.97
CA LEU A 46 -4.37 21.09 -4.86
C LEU A 46 -5.37 20.68 -5.94
N ASP A 47 -6.56 21.29 -6.00
CA ASP A 47 -7.69 20.84 -6.83
C ASP A 47 -7.89 19.32 -6.73
N LEU A 48 -7.90 18.80 -5.49
CA LEU A 48 -7.97 17.38 -5.20
C LEU A 48 -9.25 17.08 -4.39
N TYR A 49 -10.40 17.20 -5.06
CA TYR A 49 -11.69 16.87 -4.48
C TYR A 49 -11.92 15.35 -4.49
N PRO A 50 -13.03 14.84 -3.91
CA PRO A 50 -13.22 13.39 -3.76
C PRO A 50 -13.10 12.60 -5.06
N ARG A 51 -13.60 13.12 -6.18
CA ARG A 51 -13.51 12.49 -7.48
C ARG A 51 -12.08 12.47 -8.01
N GLU A 52 -11.43 13.62 -8.00
CA GLU A 52 -10.04 13.79 -8.46
C GLU A 52 -9.06 12.94 -7.63
N LEU A 53 -9.32 12.77 -6.34
CA LEU A 53 -8.55 11.86 -5.48
C LEU A 53 -8.71 10.40 -5.93
N CYS A 54 -9.93 9.96 -6.20
CA CYS A 54 -10.19 8.61 -6.72
C CYS A 54 -9.53 8.39 -8.08
N ASP A 55 -9.63 9.37 -8.98
CA ASP A 55 -8.99 9.33 -10.29
C ASP A 55 -7.45 9.27 -10.17
N ALA A 56 -6.86 10.02 -9.24
CA ALA A 56 -5.43 9.98 -8.97
C ALA A 56 -4.97 8.57 -8.55
N PHE A 57 -5.68 7.90 -7.65
CA PHE A 57 -5.34 6.54 -7.21
C PHE A 57 -5.48 5.49 -8.33
N SER A 58 -6.28 5.72 -9.35
CA SER A 58 -6.56 4.78 -10.43
C SER A 58 -6.01 5.19 -11.79
N LYS A 59 -5.20 6.26 -11.82
CA LYS A 59 -4.63 6.86 -13.03
C LYS A 59 -3.93 5.83 -13.92
N GLY A 60 -4.23 5.86 -15.23
CA GLY A 60 -3.57 5.03 -16.24
C GLY A 60 -3.95 3.54 -16.21
N LEU A 61 -4.98 3.13 -15.46
CA LEU A 61 -5.57 1.80 -15.60
C LEU A 61 -6.55 1.78 -16.77
N PRO A 62 -6.44 0.82 -17.72
CA PRO A 62 -7.22 0.79 -18.96
C PRO A 62 -8.59 0.11 -18.81
N PHE A 63 -9.22 0.25 -17.66
CA PHE A 63 -10.47 -0.42 -17.30
C PHE A 63 -11.57 0.61 -17.02
N ASP A 64 -12.82 0.21 -17.17
CA ASP A 64 -13.94 0.97 -16.65
C ASP A 64 -13.88 0.95 -15.11
N LYS A 65 -14.20 2.07 -14.49
CA LYS A 65 -14.01 2.23 -13.04
C LYS A 65 -15.26 2.76 -12.37
N THR A 66 -15.50 2.23 -11.17
CA THR A 66 -16.42 2.84 -10.22
C THR A 66 -15.67 3.22 -8.95
N PHE A 67 -16.07 4.33 -8.37
CA PHE A 67 -15.43 4.91 -7.21
C PHE A 67 -16.40 5.02 -6.04
N ARG A 68 -15.88 4.83 -4.84
CA ARG A 68 -16.64 5.02 -3.62
C ARG A 68 -15.80 5.74 -2.57
N VAL A 69 -16.33 6.84 -2.05
CA VAL A 69 -15.80 7.44 -0.82
C VAL A 69 -16.60 6.87 0.35
N THR A 70 -15.94 6.12 1.20
CA THR A 70 -16.59 5.39 2.30
C THR A 70 -16.50 6.12 3.64
N MET A 71 -15.55 7.06 3.75
CA MET A 71 -15.36 7.87 4.96
C MET A 71 -14.81 9.24 4.59
N ILE A 72 -15.38 10.26 5.22
CA ILE A 72 -14.82 11.61 5.36
C ILE A 72 -15.05 11.97 6.83
N ASP A 73 -13.99 11.92 7.62
CA ASP A 73 -14.06 12.18 9.06
C ASP A 73 -13.10 13.32 9.44
N PRO A 74 -13.64 14.56 9.52
CA PRO A 74 -12.84 15.72 9.95
C PRO A 74 -12.28 15.60 11.37
N ALA A 75 -12.99 14.91 12.28
CA ALA A 75 -12.55 14.77 13.67
C ALA A 75 -11.36 13.80 13.79
N ALA A 76 -11.39 12.70 13.06
CA ALA A 76 -10.27 11.76 12.96
C ALA A 76 -9.19 12.24 11.98
N ASN A 77 -9.43 13.27 11.17
CA ASN A 77 -8.59 13.67 10.03
C ASN A 77 -8.34 12.49 9.06
N GLU A 78 -9.41 11.74 8.73
CA GLU A 78 -9.33 10.53 7.93
C GLU A 78 -10.28 10.55 6.73
N ILE A 79 -9.78 10.05 5.60
CA ILE A 79 -10.54 9.80 4.38
C ILE A 79 -10.32 8.34 3.97
N ARG A 80 -11.39 7.67 3.52
CA ARG A 80 -11.30 6.35 2.90
C ARG A 80 -11.98 6.35 1.54
N VAL A 81 -11.24 5.84 0.57
CA VAL A 81 -11.73 5.70 -0.80
C VAL A 81 -11.51 4.27 -1.29
N GLU A 82 -12.39 3.83 -2.15
CA GLU A 82 -12.29 2.56 -2.87
C GLU A 82 -12.47 2.80 -4.35
N PHE A 83 -11.79 2.02 -5.18
CA PHE A 83 -12.17 1.88 -6.57
C PHE A 83 -12.24 0.42 -6.98
N ARG A 84 -13.13 0.15 -7.94
CA ARG A 84 -13.24 -1.12 -8.62
C ARG A 84 -13.03 -0.88 -10.10
N ALA A 85 -12.30 -1.78 -10.74
CA ALA A 85 -12.12 -1.74 -12.18
C ALA A 85 -12.71 -3.00 -12.80
N PHE A 86 -13.32 -2.83 -13.98
CA PHE A 86 -14.09 -3.85 -14.67
C PHE A 86 -13.53 -4.05 -16.09
N ASP A 87 -13.51 -5.28 -16.54
CA ASP A 87 -13.16 -5.60 -17.92
C ASP A 87 -14.32 -5.27 -18.89
N LYS A 88 -14.07 -5.51 -20.17
CA LYS A 88 -15.05 -5.28 -21.24
C LYS A 88 -16.34 -6.12 -21.13
N PHE A 89 -16.35 -7.11 -20.26
CA PHE A 89 -17.52 -7.95 -19.99
C PHE A 89 -18.27 -7.50 -18.73
N GLY A 90 -17.80 -6.46 -18.06
CA GLY A 90 -18.37 -5.96 -16.80
C GLY A 90 -17.96 -6.75 -15.57
N GLU A 91 -16.97 -7.66 -15.67
CA GLU A 91 -16.48 -8.41 -14.53
C GLU A 91 -15.39 -7.64 -13.78
N GLN A 92 -15.45 -7.67 -12.44
CA GLN A 92 -14.47 -6.97 -11.61
C GLN A 92 -13.09 -7.64 -11.72
N VAL A 93 -12.12 -6.86 -12.19
CA VAL A 93 -10.72 -7.30 -12.32
C VAL A 93 -9.81 -6.73 -11.23
N ILE A 94 -10.14 -5.54 -10.69
CA ILE A 94 -9.38 -4.89 -9.63
C ILE A 94 -10.32 -4.41 -8.53
N PHE A 95 -9.93 -4.59 -7.28
CA PHE A 95 -10.44 -3.85 -6.14
C PHE A 95 -9.27 -3.18 -5.43
N SER A 96 -9.44 -1.93 -5.02
CA SER A 96 -8.42 -1.20 -4.27
C SER A 96 -9.05 -0.25 -3.27
N GLY A 97 -8.73 -0.42 -1.98
CA GLY A 97 -9.09 0.48 -0.89
C GLY A 97 -7.88 1.26 -0.39
N ARG A 98 -8.08 2.54 -0.09
CA ARG A 98 -7.04 3.47 0.39
C ARG A 98 -7.58 4.31 1.53
N GLY A 99 -6.72 4.58 2.51
CA GLY A 99 -6.95 5.57 3.55
C GLY A 99 -5.96 6.73 3.42
N ILE A 100 -6.41 7.94 3.72
CA ILE A 100 -5.54 9.08 4.01
C ILE A 100 -5.76 9.41 5.47
N GLU A 101 -4.74 9.26 6.27
CA GLU A 101 -4.74 9.44 7.72
C GLU A 101 -3.80 10.60 8.06
N LEU A 102 -4.35 11.82 8.09
CA LEU A 102 -3.54 13.04 8.24
C LEU A 102 -2.88 13.13 9.61
N ASN A 103 -3.51 12.62 10.67
CA ASN A 103 -2.90 12.59 12.01
C ASN A 103 -1.71 11.62 12.11
N ALA A 104 -1.69 10.60 11.27
CA ALA A 104 -0.60 9.62 11.17
C ALA A 104 0.37 9.96 10.03
N ASP A 105 0.11 11.05 9.33
CA ASP A 105 0.89 11.56 8.20
C ASP A 105 1.16 10.51 7.12
N GLN A 106 0.08 9.78 6.70
CA GLN A 106 0.23 8.61 5.85
C GLN A 106 -0.90 8.42 4.82
N VAL A 107 -0.53 7.77 3.71
CA VAL A 107 -1.48 7.05 2.86
C VAL A 107 -1.45 5.58 3.25
N HIS A 108 -2.56 5.03 3.70
CA HIS A 108 -2.68 3.63 4.06
C HIS A 108 -3.18 2.78 2.89
N LEU A 109 -2.41 1.75 2.53
CA LEU A 109 -2.73 0.81 1.45
C LEU A 109 -3.58 -0.35 2.01
N ASN A 110 -4.88 -0.09 2.25
CA ASN A 110 -5.75 -1.01 2.99
C ASN A 110 -5.87 -2.38 2.32
N LYS A 111 -6.28 -2.42 1.06
CA LYS A 111 -6.46 -3.67 0.32
C LYS A 111 -6.29 -3.44 -1.18
N THR A 112 -5.62 -4.36 -1.84
CA THR A 112 -5.62 -4.45 -3.31
C THR A 112 -5.76 -5.91 -3.70
N THR A 113 -6.76 -6.21 -4.54
CA THR A 113 -6.92 -7.52 -5.15
C THR A 113 -6.93 -7.38 -6.66
N LEU A 114 -6.23 -8.28 -7.33
CA LEU A 114 -6.18 -8.40 -8.79
C LEU A 114 -6.69 -9.79 -9.14
N ARG A 115 -7.56 -9.89 -10.15
CA ARG A 115 -7.99 -11.17 -10.70
C ARG A 115 -6.77 -11.93 -11.25
N GLU A 116 -6.76 -13.25 -11.16
CA GLU A 116 -5.57 -14.07 -11.44
C GLU A 116 -5.01 -13.86 -12.84
N ASP A 117 -5.87 -13.72 -13.84
CA ASP A 117 -5.49 -13.54 -15.26
C ASP A 117 -4.77 -12.21 -15.54
N ILE A 118 -4.91 -11.22 -14.66
CA ILE A 118 -4.20 -9.93 -14.77
C ILE A 118 -3.05 -9.79 -13.76
N GLN A 119 -2.84 -10.79 -12.90
CA GLN A 119 -1.67 -10.82 -12.01
C GLN A 119 -0.37 -10.97 -12.84
N GLY A 120 0.73 -10.46 -12.31
CA GLY A 120 2.00 -10.43 -13.05
C GLY A 120 2.09 -9.35 -14.13
N GLN A 121 0.98 -8.77 -14.56
CA GLN A 121 0.94 -7.55 -15.35
C GLN A 121 1.29 -6.32 -14.51
N THR A 122 1.47 -5.17 -15.13
CA THR A 122 2.02 -3.98 -14.44
C THR A 122 1.02 -3.27 -13.52
N TYR A 123 -0.24 -3.69 -13.47
CA TYR A 123 -1.33 -2.96 -12.79
C TYR A 123 -1.11 -2.75 -11.31
N GLY A 124 -0.65 -3.77 -10.57
CA GLY A 124 -0.34 -3.62 -9.14
C GLY A 124 0.76 -2.59 -8.88
N ARG A 125 1.77 -2.53 -9.76
CA ARG A 125 2.82 -1.52 -9.69
C ARG A 125 2.28 -0.12 -9.98
N ARG A 126 1.41 0.02 -10.98
CA ARG A 126 0.78 1.30 -11.32
C ARG A 126 -0.06 1.82 -10.16
N ILE A 127 -0.87 0.97 -9.53
CA ILE A 127 -1.66 1.32 -8.34
C ILE A 127 -0.76 1.77 -7.19
N LEU A 128 0.37 1.10 -6.98
CA LEU A 128 1.35 1.51 -5.96
C LEU A 128 2.02 2.84 -6.33
N GLY A 129 2.41 3.03 -7.60
CA GLY A 129 2.97 4.29 -8.08
C GLY A 129 2.01 5.45 -7.90
N ASN A 130 0.74 5.27 -8.24
CA ASN A 130 -0.29 6.27 -8.03
C ASN A 130 -0.45 6.64 -6.54
N ALA A 131 -0.42 5.67 -5.64
CA ALA A 131 -0.47 5.93 -4.20
C ALA A 131 0.76 6.73 -3.73
N PHE A 132 1.94 6.45 -4.28
CA PHE A 132 3.15 7.20 -4.00
C PHE A 132 3.08 8.64 -4.54
N GLU A 133 2.53 8.85 -5.75
CA GLU A 133 2.27 10.19 -6.30
C GLU A 133 1.29 10.98 -5.43
N VAL A 134 0.20 10.35 -4.97
CA VAL A 134 -0.78 11.00 -4.07
C VAL A 134 -0.13 11.37 -2.74
N MET A 135 0.66 10.48 -2.13
CA MET A 135 1.41 10.75 -0.91
C MET A 135 2.32 11.97 -1.09
N ASN A 136 3.09 12.02 -2.17
CA ASN A 136 3.97 13.17 -2.46
C ASN A 136 3.19 14.46 -2.71
N ARG A 137 2.08 14.40 -3.45
CA ARG A 137 1.24 15.58 -3.73
C ARG A 137 0.61 16.16 -2.48
N LEU A 138 0.28 15.31 -1.51
CA LEU A 138 -0.25 15.69 -0.21
C LEU A 138 0.85 16.01 0.81
N GLU A 139 2.11 15.87 0.44
CA GLU A 139 3.29 16.07 1.27
C GLU A 139 3.33 15.18 2.52
N LEU A 140 2.63 14.01 2.49
CA LEU A 140 2.59 13.08 3.59
C LEU A 140 3.93 12.34 3.77
N GLU A 141 4.20 11.90 5.01
CA GLU A 141 5.48 11.32 5.39
C GLU A 141 5.68 9.92 4.81
N LYS A 142 4.61 9.10 4.74
CA LYS A 142 4.77 7.68 4.41
C LYS A 142 3.60 7.03 3.71
N LEU A 143 3.90 5.93 3.00
CA LEU A 143 2.93 4.88 2.67
C LEU A 143 2.96 3.84 3.77
N ALA A 144 1.80 3.45 4.31
CA ALA A 144 1.65 2.41 5.30
C ALA A 144 0.79 1.24 4.79
N LEU A 145 1.03 0.05 5.28
CA LEU A 145 0.28 -1.15 4.87
C LEU A 145 0.32 -2.28 5.92
N THR A 146 -0.55 -3.27 5.73
CA THR A 146 -0.40 -4.58 6.34
C THR A 146 -0.08 -5.60 5.24
N ALA A 147 1.13 -6.16 5.30
CA ALA A 147 1.59 -7.19 4.36
C ALA A 147 1.03 -8.55 4.76
N MET A 148 0.25 -9.17 3.87
CA MET A 148 -0.37 -10.48 4.07
C MET A 148 -0.18 -11.33 2.81
N MET A 149 -0.30 -12.65 2.92
CA MET A 149 -0.17 -13.60 1.81
C MET A 149 1.16 -13.41 1.04
N HIS A 150 1.11 -13.00 -0.21
CA HIS A 150 2.29 -12.70 -1.05
C HIS A 150 2.91 -11.32 -0.75
N GLY A 151 2.19 -10.50 0.01
CA GLY A 151 2.57 -9.12 0.33
C GLY A 151 3.95 -8.99 0.97
N PRO A 152 4.33 -9.80 1.97
CA PRO A 152 5.64 -9.68 2.62
C PRO A 152 6.82 -9.66 1.66
N TYR A 153 6.81 -10.53 0.65
CA TYR A 153 7.84 -10.57 -0.38
C TYR A 153 7.77 -9.38 -1.34
N ILE A 154 6.56 -9.08 -1.83
CA ILE A 154 6.34 -8.01 -2.82
C ILE A 154 6.69 -6.65 -2.22
N TRP A 155 6.20 -6.36 -1.01
CA TRP A 155 6.42 -5.09 -0.35
C TRP A 155 7.88 -4.88 0.08
N ALA A 156 8.55 -5.95 0.57
CA ALA A 156 9.98 -5.89 0.86
C ALA A 156 10.81 -5.59 -0.41
N LYS A 157 10.45 -6.17 -1.55
CA LYS A 157 11.08 -5.85 -2.86
C LYS A 157 10.81 -4.41 -3.29
N ALA A 158 9.61 -3.90 -3.03
CA ALA A 158 9.24 -2.52 -3.34
C ALA A 158 9.91 -1.48 -2.41
N GLY A 159 10.51 -1.91 -1.30
CA GLY A 159 11.24 -1.02 -0.39
C GLY A 159 10.56 -0.77 0.95
N PHE A 160 9.41 -1.36 1.23
CA PHE A 160 8.78 -1.26 2.53
C PHE A 160 9.55 -2.02 3.61
N LEU A 161 9.39 -1.59 4.85
CA LEU A 161 9.96 -2.21 6.03
C LEU A 161 8.86 -2.55 7.02
N PRO A 162 8.99 -3.69 7.76
CA PRO A 162 8.17 -3.90 8.95
C PRO A 162 8.38 -2.78 9.96
N ASP A 163 7.32 -2.37 10.63
CA ASP A 163 7.41 -1.48 11.78
C ASP A 163 8.21 -2.18 12.90
N ALA A 164 8.88 -1.41 13.77
CA ALA A 164 9.77 -1.95 14.80
C ALA A 164 9.08 -2.99 15.71
N GLU A 165 7.84 -2.74 16.09
CA GLU A 165 7.04 -3.68 16.90
C GLU A 165 6.77 -4.99 16.18
N ASN A 166 6.51 -4.94 14.85
CA ASN A 166 6.25 -6.13 14.04
C ASN A 166 7.54 -6.88 13.69
N TRP A 167 8.67 -6.21 13.73
CA TRP A 167 9.98 -6.84 13.54
C TRP A 167 10.47 -7.54 14.80
N ALA A 168 10.23 -6.92 15.96
CA ALA A 168 10.75 -7.38 17.24
C ALA A 168 10.38 -8.84 17.57
N ILE A 169 11.12 -9.40 18.53
CA ILE A 169 11.06 -10.78 18.97
C ILE A 169 9.62 -11.24 19.21
N GLY A 170 9.14 -12.14 18.37
CA GLY A 170 7.86 -12.81 18.54
C GLY A 170 6.99 -12.83 17.29
N TYR A 171 7.27 -12.08 16.26
CA TYR A 171 6.45 -12.12 15.05
C TYR A 171 7.24 -12.33 13.76
N THR A 172 7.78 -11.29 13.13
CA THR A 172 8.43 -11.44 11.80
C THR A 172 9.76 -12.18 11.89
N GLN A 173 10.61 -11.82 12.87
CA GLN A 173 11.91 -12.49 13.07
C GLN A 173 11.76 -13.98 13.37
N SER A 174 10.90 -14.32 14.34
CA SER A 174 10.71 -15.72 14.73
C SER A 174 10.16 -16.57 13.59
N LYS A 175 9.25 -16.02 12.78
CA LYS A 175 8.71 -16.72 11.60
C LYS A 175 9.77 -16.96 10.53
N LEU A 176 10.63 -15.98 10.28
CA LEU A 176 11.74 -16.13 9.34
C LEU A 176 12.73 -17.20 9.81
N LEU A 177 13.08 -17.21 11.11
CA LEU A 177 13.97 -18.21 11.69
C LEU A 177 13.36 -19.61 11.67
N GLU A 178 12.10 -19.75 12.08
CA GLU A 178 11.37 -21.01 12.01
C GLU A 178 11.41 -21.59 10.60
N GLN A 179 11.10 -20.77 9.61
CA GLN A 179 11.07 -21.19 8.21
C GLN A 179 12.47 -21.53 7.68
N LEU A 180 13.48 -20.76 8.07
CA LEU A 180 14.87 -21.03 7.69
C LEU A 180 15.37 -22.38 8.22
N TYR A 181 15.03 -22.72 9.46
CA TYR A 181 15.45 -23.99 10.06
C TYR A 181 14.69 -25.21 9.53
N ARG A 182 13.53 -25.03 8.91
CA ARG A 182 12.78 -26.10 8.22
C ARG A 182 13.43 -26.57 6.93
N LEU A 183 14.25 -25.74 6.29
CA LEU A 183 14.94 -26.12 5.05
C LEU A 183 15.88 -27.29 5.29
N PRO A 184 15.95 -28.30 4.41
CA PRO A 184 16.94 -29.36 4.48
C PRO A 184 18.35 -28.83 4.21
N GLU A 185 19.38 -29.49 4.81
CA GLU A 185 20.76 -29.08 4.61
C GLU A 185 21.27 -29.32 3.18
N SER A 186 20.62 -30.21 2.45
CA SER A 186 20.88 -30.41 1.01
C SER A 186 20.55 -29.20 0.14
N GLU A 187 19.64 -28.34 0.60
CA GLU A 187 19.25 -27.13 -0.13
C GLU A 187 19.93 -25.87 0.41
N VAL A 188 20.00 -25.72 1.72
CA VAL A 188 20.70 -24.60 2.38
C VAL A 188 21.58 -25.16 3.48
N SER A 189 22.89 -25.07 3.28
CA SER A 189 23.88 -25.63 4.22
C SER A 189 23.74 -25.02 5.63
N TYR A 190 24.16 -25.77 6.64
CA TYR A 190 24.17 -25.30 8.03
C TYR A 190 24.87 -23.94 8.18
N ARG A 191 26.00 -23.74 7.48
CA ARG A 191 26.75 -22.48 7.50
C ARG A 191 25.95 -21.30 6.95
N GLU A 192 25.25 -21.52 5.82
CA GLU A 192 24.38 -20.50 5.21
C GLU A 192 23.20 -20.16 6.13
N LYS A 193 22.54 -21.19 6.70
CA LYS A 193 21.46 -20.99 7.67
C LYS A 193 21.93 -20.19 8.88
N ALA A 194 23.06 -20.56 9.47
CA ALA A 194 23.62 -19.86 10.64
C ALA A 194 23.96 -18.40 10.31
N ALA A 195 24.46 -18.12 9.10
CA ALA A 195 24.73 -16.76 8.67
C ALA A 195 23.44 -15.94 8.50
N LEU A 196 22.42 -16.52 7.83
CA LEU A 196 21.11 -15.87 7.65
C LEU A 196 20.40 -15.68 8.99
N ALA A 197 20.43 -16.67 9.88
CA ALA A 197 19.84 -16.58 11.21
C ALA A 197 20.44 -15.41 12.02
N ARG A 198 21.77 -15.28 12.04
CA ARG A 198 22.44 -14.16 12.73
C ARG A 198 22.02 -12.80 12.15
N LEU A 199 21.85 -12.71 10.82
CA LEU A 199 21.35 -11.48 10.20
C LEU A 199 19.93 -11.16 10.65
N VAL A 200 19.05 -12.16 10.74
CA VAL A 200 17.66 -11.96 11.19
C VAL A 200 17.63 -11.61 12.68
N GLU A 201 18.35 -12.34 13.53
CA GLU A 201 18.35 -12.15 14.99
C GLU A 201 18.90 -10.79 15.42
N ASN A 202 19.96 -10.33 14.78
CA ASN A 202 20.68 -9.13 15.21
C ASN A 202 20.49 -7.93 14.29
N GLY A 203 19.78 -8.11 13.18
CA GLY A 203 19.61 -7.05 12.17
C GLY A 203 18.35 -6.21 12.35
N PRO A 204 18.36 -5.01 11.77
CA PRO A 204 17.19 -4.13 11.76
C PRO A 204 16.10 -4.65 10.80
N PRO A 205 14.87 -4.08 10.83
CA PRO A 205 13.80 -4.43 9.90
C PRO A 205 14.18 -4.42 8.41
N SER A 206 15.18 -3.62 8.03
CA SER A 206 15.67 -3.53 6.65
C SER A 206 16.24 -4.82 6.09
N ILE A 207 16.54 -5.81 6.93
CA ILE A 207 16.97 -7.15 6.53
C ILE A 207 15.95 -7.83 5.61
N VAL A 208 14.64 -7.58 5.77
CA VAL A 208 13.61 -8.15 4.87
C VAL A 208 13.86 -7.79 3.40
N ARG A 209 14.41 -6.61 3.13
CA ARG A 209 14.78 -6.18 1.77
C ARG A 209 15.91 -7.04 1.18
N GLY A 210 16.85 -7.47 2.03
CA GLY A 210 17.90 -8.42 1.67
C GLY A 210 17.34 -9.81 1.46
N MET A 211 16.50 -10.29 2.38
CA MET A 211 15.83 -11.59 2.29
C MET A 211 15.03 -11.72 0.99
N ALA A 212 14.25 -10.70 0.62
CA ALA A 212 13.46 -10.71 -0.61
C ALA A 212 14.29 -10.81 -1.90
N ARG A 213 15.62 -10.69 -1.83
CA ARG A 213 16.55 -10.80 -2.97
C ARG A 213 17.28 -12.13 -3.06
N LEU A 214 17.06 -13.01 -2.10
CA LEU A 214 17.67 -14.34 -2.11
C LEU A 214 17.07 -15.16 -3.25
N ASP A 215 17.82 -15.26 -4.34
CA ASP A 215 17.38 -15.89 -5.60
C ASP A 215 17.71 -17.38 -5.68
N LYS A 216 18.42 -17.95 -4.70
CA LYS A 216 18.69 -19.38 -4.57
C LYS A 216 17.35 -20.13 -4.62
N LEU A 217 17.29 -21.19 -5.43
CA LEU A 217 16.09 -22.02 -5.54
C LEU A 217 16.08 -23.06 -4.42
N VAL A 218 14.90 -23.24 -3.83
CA VAL A 218 14.62 -24.23 -2.79
C VAL A 218 13.26 -24.88 -3.06
N THR A 219 13.05 -26.07 -2.54
CA THR A 219 11.78 -26.78 -2.70
C THR A 219 10.69 -26.08 -1.89
N SER A 220 9.54 -25.84 -2.50
CA SER A 220 8.36 -25.27 -1.84
C SER A 220 7.79 -26.25 -0.80
N THR A 221 7.35 -25.74 0.36
CA THR A 221 6.62 -26.56 1.35
C THR A 221 5.16 -26.74 0.99
N VAL A 222 4.61 -25.87 0.15
CA VAL A 222 3.20 -25.93 -0.31
C VAL A 222 3.03 -26.90 -1.47
N ASP A 223 4.03 -26.94 -2.35
CA ASP A 223 4.05 -27.84 -3.52
C ASP A 223 5.48 -28.35 -3.71
N THR A 224 5.74 -29.55 -3.21
CA THR A 224 7.07 -30.18 -3.24
C THR A 224 7.60 -30.50 -4.65
N SER A 225 6.75 -30.43 -5.67
CA SER A 225 7.18 -30.53 -7.09
C SER A 225 7.73 -29.23 -7.65
N ARG A 226 7.56 -28.12 -6.92
CA ARG A 226 7.92 -26.77 -7.35
C ARG A 226 9.13 -26.25 -6.60
N GLN A 227 10.02 -25.60 -7.35
CA GLN A 227 11.09 -24.79 -6.77
C GLN A 227 10.69 -23.32 -6.75
N VAL A 228 11.01 -22.67 -5.64
CA VAL A 228 10.78 -21.23 -5.40
C VAL A 228 12.06 -20.54 -4.96
N LYS A 229 12.13 -19.24 -5.11
CA LYS A 229 13.24 -18.45 -4.59
C LYS A 229 13.27 -18.50 -3.06
N LEU A 230 14.45 -18.61 -2.47
CA LEU A 230 14.62 -18.64 -1.02
C LEU A 230 13.95 -17.45 -0.33
N GLY A 231 14.06 -16.24 -0.92
CA GLY A 231 13.36 -15.06 -0.39
C GLY A 231 11.84 -15.20 -0.40
N TRP A 232 11.27 -15.81 -1.43
CA TRP A 232 9.84 -16.15 -1.47
C TRP A 232 9.47 -17.17 -0.40
N TYR A 233 10.25 -18.26 -0.31
CA TYR A 233 10.06 -19.30 0.68
C TYR A 233 10.00 -18.73 2.11
N LEU A 234 10.97 -17.88 2.47
CA LEU A 234 11.05 -17.30 3.81
C LEU A 234 9.90 -16.32 4.10
N LEU A 235 9.54 -15.47 3.16
CA LEU A 235 8.61 -14.37 3.38
C LEU A 235 7.15 -14.72 3.09
N VAL A 236 6.88 -15.67 2.20
CA VAL A 236 5.53 -16.06 1.80
C VAL A 236 5.12 -17.37 2.44
N GLU A 237 5.87 -18.44 2.21
CA GLU A 237 5.54 -19.77 2.76
C GLU A 237 5.76 -19.81 4.28
N GLY A 238 6.64 -18.98 4.81
CA GLY A 238 6.78 -18.73 6.25
C GLY A 238 5.59 -18.00 6.88
N MET A 239 4.59 -17.60 6.08
CA MET A 239 3.41 -16.85 6.52
C MET A 239 3.77 -15.61 7.33
N ALA A 240 4.89 -14.95 6.99
CA ALA A 240 5.27 -13.70 7.61
C ALA A 240 4.20 -12.64 7.31
N THR A 241 3.55 -12.13 8.34
CA THR A 241 2.62 -11.00 8.22
C THR A 241 3.20 -9.85 9.02
N TRP A 242 3.21 -8.65 8.45
CA TRP A 242 3.72 -7.49 9.17
C TRP A 242 3.00 -6.20 8.75
N LYS A 243 2.86 -5.27 9.70
CA LYS A 243 2.56 -3.88 9.41
C LYS A 243 3.87 -3.19 9.09
N GLY A 244 3.85 -2.29 8.13
CA GLY A 244 5.07 -1.60 7.75
C GLY A 244 4.84 -0.41 6.86
N SER A 245 5.93 0.30 6.63
CA SER A 245 5.89 1.60 6.01
C SER A 245 7.03 1.79 5.01
N LEU A 246 6.80 2.71 4.07
CA LEU A 246 7.82 3.29 3.20
C LEU A 246 7.81 4.81 3.42
N TYR A 247 8.87 5.33 3.99
CA TYR A 247 9.01 6.75 4.30
C TYR A 247 9.49 7.54 3.07
N ARG A 248 8.90 8.71 2.84
CA ARG A 248 9.25 9.62 1.73
C ARG A 248 10.70 10.07 1.79
N GLU A 249 11.24 10.28 2.98
CA GLU A 249 12.61 10.75 3.19
C GLU A 249 13.65 9.62 3.19
N ASP A 250 13.24 8.34 3.24
CA ASP A 250 14.16 7.20 3.09
C ASP A 250 14.60 7.07 1.62
N ILE A 251 15.71 7.72 1.27
CA ILE A 251 16.27 7.76 -0.09
C ILE A 251 16.49 6.34 -0.63
N GLU A 252 16.90 5.40 0.22
CA GLU A 252 17.11 4.00 -0.19
C GLU A 252 15.78 3.32 -0.52
N ALA A 253 14.76 3.47 0.35
CA ALA A 253 13.42 2.94 0.12
C ALA A 253 12.79 3.49 -1.16
N VAL A 254 12.82 4.81 -1.31
CA VAL A 254 12.29 5.50 -2.50
C VAL A 254 13.04 5.07 -3.76
N GLY A 255 14.37 4.97 -3.69
CA GLY A 255 15.18 4.46 -4.80
C GLY A 255 14.83 3.01 -5.18
N ARG A 256 14.51 2.16 -4.20
CA ARG A 256 14.04 0.79 -4.44
C ARG A 256 12.65 0.78 -5.05
N LEU A 257 11.72 1.59 -4.52
CA LEU A 257 10.38 1.73 -5.07
C LEU A 257 10.46 2.14 -6.55
N ARG A 258 11.18 3.20 -6.87
CA ARG A 258 11.33 3.65 -8.27
C ARG A 258 11.85 2.56 -9.20
N ARG A 259 12.88 1.82 -8.79
CA ARG A 259 13.38 0.66 -9.58
C ARG A 259 12.32 -0.42 -9.72
N TYR A 260 11.59 -0.73 -8.66
CA TYR A 260 10.49 -1.72 -8.71
C TYR A 260 9.38 -1.31 -9.67
N LEU A 261 9.01 -0.04 -9.67
CA LEU A 261 7.99 0.52 -10.57
C LEU A 261 8.49 0.55 -12.02
N ALA A 262 9.74 0.96 -12.26
CA ALA A 262 10.34 1.03 -13.59
C ALA A 262 10.39 -0.33 -14.31
N LEU A 263 10.56 -1.44 -13.57
CA LEU A 263 10.46 -2.81 -14.13
C LEU A 263 9.06 -3.12 -14.72
N GLY A 264 8.05 -2.31 -14.43
CA GLY A 264 6.71 -2.37 -15.00
C GLY A 264 6.38 -1.24 -15.97
N GLY A 265 7.37 -0.43 -16.37
CA GLY A 265 7.13 0.74 -17.23
C GLY A 265 6.35 1.87 -16.52
N VAL A 266 6.31 1.87 -15.19
CA VAL A 266 5.68 2.93 -14.40
C VAL A 266 6.73 3.97 -14.04
N VAL A 267 6.55 5.20 -14.50
CA VAL A 267 7.39 6.35 -14.16
C VAL A 267 6.69 7.16 -13.08
N VAL A 268 7.37 7.47 -11.99
CA VAL A 268 6.91 8.28 -10.84
C VAL A 268 7.98 9.30 -10.43
#